data_bb3536aab0ee26d356ccce817ae0a265
#
_entry.id   bb3536aab0ee26d356ccce817ae0a265
#
_cell.length_a   1.000
_cell.length_b   1.000
_cell.length_c   1.000
_cell.angle_alpha   90.00
_cell.angle_beta   90.00
_cell.angle_gamma   90.00
#
_symmetry.space_group_name_H-M   'P 1'
#
loop_
_entity.id
_entity.type
_entity.pdbx_description
1 polymer ?
#
loop_
_entity_poly.entity_id
_entity_poly.type
_entity_poly.pdbx_seq_one_letter_code
_entity_poly.pdbx_strand_id
1 'polypeptide(L)'
;MSDRPQVLRTPISIVRREDAAFKDTYGGEVGYIQTAAMHIRPPTPSDTVLVSMHPIGGTGGLPIMRQFADAGVHVLACDSRYRGADYALIMEKVALDLGAGIRHAREKLGYKNVVLLGWSGGGALSAFYQAEAERPTVTATPAGEGPNLAEAGLIPADGIIQMAAHVSRHGTMTEWLDASILDEQDPERRDPSLDLYGGMVNPPYDAAFLARYRAAQIARNRRITAWVKEKLAHLRRTGREHEEFAFVTHGTMADPRWLDPAVDPSDRRPGWCYLGDPRIVNMSPVGLARFSTLRSWLSQWSYDDANADGPRCLSRISAPVLVVSNSADDACTPSHGQRIFDAVRHDDKRFHLVKGATHYYQGQPEQGAEAVGVVKQWLEDHQFTV
;
A
#
# COMPACT_ATOMS: atom_id res chain seq x y z
N MET A 1 -23.01 -16.27 -28.47
CA MET A 1 -23.06 -15.62 -27.15
C MET A 1 -22.06 -16.35 -26.28
N SER A 2 -20.98 -15.72 -25.82
CA SER A 2 -19.94 -16.42 -25.05
C SER A 2 -20.51 -16.82 -23.70
N ASP A 3 -20.36 -18.10 -23.36
CA ASP A 3 -20.70 -18.71 -22.07
C ASP A 3 -19.75 -18.23 -20.95
N ARG A 4 -19.66 -16.90 -20.75
CA ARG A 4 -18.90 -16.37 -19.64
C ARG A 4 -19.70 -16.60 -18.35
N PRO A 5 -19.07 -17.13 -17.31
CA PRO A 5 -19.75 -17.30 -16.02
C PRO A 5 -20.36 -15.99 -15.56
N GLN A 6 -21.58 -16.06 -15.03
CA GLN A 6 -22.25 -14.90 -14.47
C GLN A 6 -21.51 -14.45 -13.22
N VAL A 7 -20.93 -13.24 -13.22
CA VAL A 7 -20.33 -12.63 -12.05
C VAL A 7 -21.30 -11.64 -11.41
N LEU A 8 -21.60 -11.88 -10.15
CA LEU A 8 -22.43 -11.01 -9.33
C LEU A 8 -21.55 -9.92 -8.69
N ARG A 9 -22.06 -8.68 -8.70
CA ARG A 9 -21.39 -7.53 -8.07
C ARG A 9 -22.41 -6.84 -7.16
N THR A 10 -22.25 -7.00 -5.86
CA THR A 10 -23.16 -6.45 -4.84
C THR A 10 -22.47 -5.36 -4.06
N PRO A 11 -22.89 -4.11 -4.14
CA PRO A 11 -22.38 -3.05 -3.28
C PRO A 11 -22.82 -3.28 -1.83
N ILE A 12 -21.90 -3.03 -0.89
CA ILE A 12 -22.11 -3.20 0.54
C ILE A 12 -21.69 -1.90 1.24
N SER A 13 -22.47 -1.46 2.21
CA SER A 13 -22.10 -0.42 3.15
C SER A 13 -21.67 -1.08 4.47
N ILE A 14 -20.48 -0.75 4.93
CA ILE A 14 -19.93 -1.20 6.20
C ILE A 14 -19.92 0.00 7.14
N VAL A 15 -20.67 -0.08 8.22
CA VAL A 15 -20.78 0.99 9.21
C VAL A 15 -20.18 0.49 10.52
N ARG A 16 -19.31 1.29 11.13
CA ARG A 16 -18.81 1.04 12.47
C ARG A 16 -18.87 2.32 13.32
N ARG A 17 -19.03 2.12 14.61
CA ARG A 17 -18.94 3.20 15.58
C ARG A 17 -17.48 3.52 15.88
N GLU A 18 -17.17 4.80 15.97
CA GLU A 18 -15.85 5.30 16.38
C GLU A 18 -16.06 6.49 17.31
N ASP A 19 -15.41 6.47 18.46
CA ASP A 19 -15.45 7.63 19.34
C ASP A 19 -14.60 8.74 18.75
N ALA A 20 -15.22 9.85 18.37
CA ALA A 20 -14.59 10.95 17.66
C ALA A 20 -15.24 12.28 18.01
N ALA A 21 -14.42 13.31 18.21
CA ALA A 21 -14.90 14.67 18.45
C ALA A 21 -15.31 15.41 17.17
N PHE A 22 -14.86 14.94 16.01
CA PHE A 22 -15.12 15.51 14.68
C PHE A 22 -15.13 14.40 13.60
N LYS A 23 -15.58 14.75 12.40
CA LYS A 23 -15.55 13.83 11.26
C LYS A 23 -14.17 13.84 10.58
N ASP A 24 -13.61 12.67 10.36
CA ASP A 24 -12.41 12.51 9.52
C ASP A 24 -12.72 12.67 8.02
N THR A 25 -13.95 12.42 7.61
CA THR A 25 -14.38 12.41 6.21
C THR A 25 -15.72 13.12 6.04
N TYR A 26 -16.08 13.47 4.82
CA TYR A 26 -17.37 14.14 4.53
C TYR A 26 -18.60 13.23 4.70
N GLY A 27 -18.43 11.90 4.63
CA GLY A 27 -19.52 10.94 4.78
C GLY A 27 -19.89 10.67 6.25
N GLY A 28 -21.14 10.22 6.48
CA GLY A 28 -21.61 9.77 7.79
C GLY A 28 -21.89 10.91 8.80
N GLU A 29 -22.06 10.53 10.07
CA GLU A 29 -22.24 11.40 11.23
C GLU A 29 -21.00 11.34 12.13
N VAL A 30 -20.86 12.30 13.05
CA VAL A 30 -19.84 12.24 14.11
C VAL A 30 -20.06 10.97 14.93
N GLY A 31 -18.99 10.21 15.16
CA GLY A 31 -19.08 8.93 15.88
C GLY A 31 -19.39 7.71 15.02
N TYR A 32 -19.55 7.87 13.70
CA TYR A 32 -19.75 6.75 12.77
C TYR A 32 -18.85 6.88 11.54
N ILE A 33 -18.20 5.77 11.20
CA ILE A 33 -17.46 5.62 9.94
C ILE A 33 -18.26 4.70 9.04
N GLN A 34 -18.54 5.18 7.84
CA GLN A 34 -19.17 4.43 6.77
C GLN A 34 -18.22 4.26 5.61
N THR A 35 -17.90 3.00 5.28
CA THR A 35 -17.08 2.64 4.13
C THR A 35 -17.86 1.79 3.14
N ALA A 36 -17.47 1.84 1.88
CA ALA A 36 -18.08 1.00 0.84
C ALA A 36 -17.24 -0.26 0.63
N ALA A 37 -17.92 -1.34 0.23
CA ALA A 37 -17.26 -2.53 -0.30
C ALA A 37 -18.03 -3.03 -1.52
N MET A 38 -17.34 -3.78 -2.40
CA MET A 38 -17.92 -4.47 -3.53
C MET A 38 -17.71 -5.97 -3.34
N HIS A 39 -18.77 -6.73 -3.16
CA HIS A 39 -18.73 -8.18 -3.15
C HIS A 39 -18.85 -8.68 -4.58
N ILE A 40 -17.78 -9.29 -5.09
CA ILE A 40 -17.62 -9.77 -6.47
C ILE A 40 -17.46 -11.29 -6.42
N ARG A 41 -18.39 -12.02 -7.00
CA ARG A 41 -18.39 -13.48 -6.88
C ARG A 41 -19.15 -14.17 -8.01
N PRO A 42 -18.87 -15.45 -8.32
CA PRO A 42 -19.77 -16.29 -9.08
C PRO A 42 -21.04 -16.61 -8.26
N PRO A 43 -22.07 -17.20 -8.88
CA PRO A 43 -23.27 -17.63 -8.16
C PRO A 43 -23.05 -18.85 -7.25
N THR A 44 -21.96 -19.62 -7.48
CA THR A 44 -21.61 -20.78 -6.66
C THR A 44 -21.22 -20.38 -5.24
N PRO A 45 -21.65 -21.12 -4.20
CA PRO A 45 -21.21 -20.87 -2.84
C PRO A 45 -19.71 -21.13 -2.65
N SER A 46 -19.10 -20.44 -1.70
CA SER A 46 -17.74 -20.68 -1.23
C SER A 46 -17.64 -20.41 0.27
N ASP A 47 -16.82 -21.17 0.97
CA ASP A 47 -16.48 -20.91 2.37
C ASP A 47 -15.36 -19.87 2.52
N THR A 48 -14.70 -19.49 1.41
CA THR A 48 -13.53 -18.62 1.37
C THR A 48 -13.79 -17.33 0.60
N VAL A 49 -13.25 -16.21 1.11
CA VAL A 49 -13.26 -14.92 0.42
C VAL A 49 -11.89 -14.25 0.48
N LEU A 50 -11.47 -13.66 -0.64
CA LEU A 50 -10.35 -12.71 -0.68
C LEU A 50 -10.85 -11.34 -0.23
N VAL A 51 -10.32 -10.80 0.85
CA VAL A 51 -10.60 -9.42 1.28
C VAL A 51 -9.46 -8.54 0.80
N SER A 52 -9.79 -7.57 -0.05
CA SER A 52 -8.81 -6.63 -0.61
C SER A 52 -9.12 -5.21 -0.21
N MET A 53 -8.09 -4.47 0.23
CA MET A 53 -8.15 -3.03 0.45
C MET A 53 -6.82 -2.39 0.05
N HIS A 54 -6.90 -1.32 -0.74
CA HIS A 54 -5.79 -0.38 -0.90
C HIS A 54 -6.00 0.80 0.07
N PRO A 55 -4.97 1.41 0.67
CA PRO A 55 -5.15 2.52 1.62
C PRO A 55 -6.03 3.66 1.12
N ILE A 56 -5.99 3.96 -0.18
CA ILE A 56 -6.88 4.94 -0.81
C ILE A 56 -8.11 4.33 -1.51
N GLY A 57 -8.42 3.05 -1.25
CA GLY A 57 -9.60 2.37 -1.81
C GLY A 57 -9.49 2.03 -3.31
N GLY A 58 -10.63 1.72 -3.90
CA GLY A 58 -10.78 1.55 -5.35
C GLY A 58 -10.45 0.16 -5.91
N THR A 59 -10.05 -0.82 -5.09
CA THR A 59 -9.67 -2.16 -5.57
C THR A 59 -10.78 -2.88 -6.33
N GLY A 60 -12.04 -2.64 -5.99
CA GLY A 60 -13.20 -3.23 -6.67
C GLY A 60 -13.35 -2.88 -8.16
N GLY A 61 -12.62 -1.84 -8.63
CA GLY A 61 -12.56 -1.46 -10.03
C GLY A 61 -11.46 -2.17 -10.84
N LEU A 62 -10.54 -2.87 -10.19
CA LEU A 62 -9.43 -3.54 -10.86
C LEU A 62 -9.93 -4.75 -11.67
N PRO A 63 -9.50 -4.90 -12.95
CA PRO A 63 -9.90 -6.02 -13.81
C PRO A 63 -9.60 -7.39 -13.19
N ILE A 64 -8.49 -7.52 -12.46
CA ILE A 64 -8.08 -8.79 -11.83
C ILE A 64 -9.11 -9.29 -10.80
N MET A 65 -9.86 -8.41 -10.14
CA MET A 65 -10.91 -8.81 -9.18
C MET A 65 -12.05 -9.57 -9.88
N ARG A 66 -12.37 -9.17 -11.11
CA ARG A 66 -13.32 -9.91 -11.93
C ARG A 66 -12.75 -11.24 -12.38
N GLN A 67 -11.48 -11.31 -12.76
CA GLN A 67 -10.83 -12.54 -13.19
C GLN A 67 -10.82 -13.58 -12.05
N PHE A 68 -10.62 -13.16 -10.80
CA PHE A 68 -10.80 -14.06 -9.64
C PHE A 68 -12.21 -14.65 -9.58
N ALA A 69 -13.24 -13.83 -9.74
CA ALA A 69 -14.62 -14.30 -9.73
C ALA A 69 -14.95 -15.20 -10.94
N ASP A 70 -14.43 -14.89 -12.13
CA ASP A 70 -14.54 -15.76 -13.32
C ASP A 70 -13.87 -17.13 -13.10
N ALA A 71 -12.85 -17.21 -12.23
CA ALA A 71 -12.14 -18.43 -11.84
C ALA A 71 -12.77 -19.17 -10.62
N GLY A 72 -13.89 -18.66 -10.08
CA GLY A 72 -14.59 -19.29 -8.96
C GLY A 72 -14.31 -18.65 -7.60
N VAL A 73 -13.35 -17.74 -7.48
CA VAL A 73 -12.91 -17.15 -6.22
C VAL A 73 -13.78 -15.95 -5.83
N HIS A 74 -14.28 -15.93 -4.60
CA HIS A 74 -15.03 -14.81 -4.08
C HIS A 74 -14.11 -13.68 -3.63
N VAL A 75 -14.47 -12.43 -3.90
CA VAL A 75 -13.72 -11.22 -3.53
C VAL A 75 -14.62 -10.23 -2.81
N LEU A 76 -14.17 -9.71 -1.68
CA LEU A 76 -14.74 -8.55 -1.01
C LEU A 76 -13.72 -7.41 -1.11
N ALA A 77 -13.92 -6.53 -2.08
CA ALA A 77 -13.08 -5.37 -2.31
C ALA A 77 -13.59 -4.19 -1.47
N CYS A 78 -12.88 -3.89 -0.40
CA CYS A 78 -13.22 -2.84 0.57
C CYS A 78 -12.55 -1.52 0.23
N ASP A 79 -13.26 -0.42 0.42
CA ASP A 79 -12.68 0.92 0.44
C ASP A 79 -12.33 1.32 1.87
N SER A 80 -11.26 2.10 2.03
CA SER A 80 -10.99 2.82 3.27
C SER A 80 -11.84 4.09 3.34
N ARG A 81 -11.87 4.73 4.51
CA ARG A 81 -12.45 6.07 4.68
C ARG A 81 -11.79 7.15 3.82
N TYR A 82 -10.56 6.91 3.34
CA TYR A 82 -9.76 7.85 2.54
C TYR A 82 -9.82 7.56 1.04
N ARG A 83 -10.94 7.09 0.54
CA ARG A 83 -11.10 6.73 -0.86
C ARG A 83 -10.74 7.90 -1.78
N GLY A 84 -9.75 7.67 -2.66
CA GLY A 84 -9.30 8.64 -3.66
C GLY A 84 -8.40 9.76 -3.14
N ALA A 85 -8.06 9.77 -1.83
CA ALA A 85 -7.24 10.83 -1.23
C ALA A 85 -6.32 10.28 -0.14
N ASP A 86 -5.03 10.64 -0.18
CA ASP A 86 -4.06 10.20 0.82
C ASP A 86 -3.46 11.34 1.67
N TYR A 87 -3.81 12.58 1.38
CA TYR A 87 -3.23 13.74 2.05
C TYR A 87 -3.44 13.78 3.57
N ALA A 88 -4.54 13.24 4.08
CA ALA A 88 -4.85 13.16 5.51
C ALA A 88 -4.96 11.72 6.04
N LEU A 89 -4.50 10.74 5.26
CA LEU A 89 -4.65 9.33 5.57
C LEU A 89 -3.78 8.92 6.76
N ILE A 90 -4.40 8.18 7.69
CA ILE A 90 -3.76 7.58 8.87
C ILE A 90 -3.85 6.05 8.73
N MET A 91 -2.71 5.38 8.60
CA MET A 91 -2.64 3.93 8.33
C MET A 91 -3.29 3.10 9.44
N GLU A 92 -3.19 3.55 10.68
CA GLU A 92 -3.82 2.91 11.83
C GLU A 92 -5.35 2.93 11.73
N LYS A 93 -5.92 4.03 11.21
CA LYS A 93 -7.37 4.14 10.95
C LYS A 93 -7.79 3.28 9.76
N VAL A 94 -6.94 3.18 8.74
CA VAL A 94 -7.18 2.26 7.59
C VAL A 94 -7.14 0.80 8.03
N ALA A 95 -6.28 0.43 8.98
CA ALA A 95 -6.28 -0.91 9.56
C ALA A 95 -7.60 -1.23 10.28
N LEU A 96 -8.21 -0.26 10.97
CA LEU A 96 -9.54 -0.43 11.56
C LEU A 96 -10.63 -0.60 10.49
N ASP A 97 -10.53 0.12 9.38
CA ASP A 97 -11.48 -0.01 8.27
C ASP A 97 -11.37 -1.38 7.61
N LEU A 98 -10.14 -1.89 7.40
CA LEU A 98 -9.90 -3.26 6.92
C LEU A 98 -10.45 -4.30 7.90
N GLY A 99 -10.25 -4.11 9.20
CA GLY A 99 -10.80 -4.97 10.24
C GLY A 99 -12.32 -5.03 10.23
N ALA A 100 -13.00 -3.90 9.95
CA ALA A 100 -14.43 -3.88 9.76
C ALA A 100 -14.86 -4.70 8.53
N GLY A 101 -14.10 -4.66 7.44
CA GLY A 101 -14.30 -5.49 6.25
C GLY A 101 -14.18 -7.00 6.56
N ILE A 102 -13.13 -7.40 7.28
CA ILE A 102 -12.92 -8.79 7.69
C ILE A 102 -14.05 -9.29 8.61
N ARG A 103 -14.41 -8.48 9.61
CA ARG A 103 -15.53 -8.79 10.51
C ARG A 103 -16.85 -8.95 9.73
N HIS A 104 -17.11 -8.06 8.76
CA HIS A 104 -18.29 -8.15 7.90
C HIS A 104 -18.28 -9.43 7.06
N ALA A 105 -17.13 -9.81 6.50
CA ALA A 105 -17.00 -11.07 5.74
C ALA A 105 -17.35 -12.28 6.59
N ARG A 106 -16.86 -12.36 7.82
CA ARG A 106 -17.14 -13.48 8.74
C ARG A 106 -18.56 -13.45 9.29
N GLU A 107 -18.97 -12.33 9.89
CA GLU A 107 -20.21 -12.26 10.70
C GLU A 107 -21.47 -12.00 9.88
N LYS A 108 -21.37 -11.32 8.74
CA LYS A 108 -22.53 -10.94 7.91
C LYS A 108 -22.63 -11.76 6.62
N LEU A 109 -21.48 -12.06 5.99
CA LEU A 109 -21.48 -12.87 4.77
C LEU A 109 -21.26 -14.36 5.03
N GLY A 110 -20.83 -14.75 6.25
CA GLY A 110 -20.75 -16.14 6.69
C GLY A 110 -19.52 -16.90 6.19
N TYR A 111 -18.48 -16.21 5.70
CA TYR A 111 -17.26 -16.86 5.25
C TYR A 111 -16.49 -17.47 6.43
N LYS A 112 -16.05 -18.72 6.27
CA LYS A 112 -15.22 -19.44 7.25
C LYS A 112 -13.77 -19.02 7.14
N ASN A 113 -13.28 -18.88 5.89
CA ASN A 113 -11.90 -18.51 5.59
C ASN A 113 -11.86 -17.11 4.97
N VAL A 114 -11.04 -16.24 5.53
CA VAL A 114 -10.79 -14.89 5.04
C VAL A 114 -9.31 -14.76 4.74
N VAL A 115 -8.96 -14.56 3.47
CA VAL A 115 -7.58 -14.38 3.02
C VAL A 115 -7.40 -12.94 2.56
N LEU A 116 -6.36 -12.26 3.07
CA LEU A 116 -6.04 -10.91 2.66
C LEU A 116 -5.39 -10.90 1.27
N LEU A 117 -5.89 -10.05 0.40
CA LEU A 117 -5.28 -9.75 -0.89
C LEU A 117 -4.72 -8.33 -0.88
N GLY A 118 -3.43 -8.22 -0.59
CA GLY A 118 -2.69 -6.97 -0.59
C GLY A 118 -2.11 -6.66 -1.97
N TRP A 119 -2.78 -5.80 -2.74
CA TRP A 119 -2.30 -5.35 -4.05
C TRP A 119 -1.69 -3.96 -3.93
N SER A 120 -0.49 -3.74 -4.55
CA SER A 120 0.21 -2.45 -4.54
C SER A 120 0.42 -1.93 -3.12
N GLY A 121 -0.01 -0.71 -2.80
CA GLY A 121 0.02 -0.15 -1.44
C GLY A 121 -0.81 -0.94 -0.41
N GLY A 122 -1.73 -1.79 -0.86
CA GLY A 122 -2.47 -2.72 0.00
C GLY A 122 -1.62 -3.84 0.59
N GLY A 123 -0.44 -4.11 0.00
CA GLY A 123 0.50 -5.10 0.52
C GLY A 123 1.00 -4.76 1.92
N ALA A 124 1.55 -3.57 2.10
CA ALA A 124 2.00 -3.10 3.40
C ALA A 124 0.85 -2.96 4.41
N LEU A 125 -0.35 -2.56 3.95
CA LEU A 125 -1.55 -2.51 4.79
C LEU A 125 -1.94 -3.91 5.30
N SER A 126 -1.99 -4.91 4.42
CA SER A 126 -2.34 -6.29 4.78
C SER A 126 -1.34 -6.88 5.77
N ALA A 127 -0.04 -6.65 5.54
CA ALA A 127 1.02 -7.08 6.44
C ALA A 127 0.90 -6.42 7.82
N PHE A 128 0.66 -5.10 7.85
CA PHE A 128 0.48 -4.32 9.09
C PHE A 128 -0.75 -4.78 9.86
N TYR A 129 -1.89 -4.90 9.17
CA TYR A 129 -3.12 -5.40 9.77
C TYR A 129 -2.93 -6.77 10.42
N GLN A 130 -2.37 -7.72 9.65
CA GLN A 130 -2.20 -9.09 10.15
C GLN A 130 -1.27 -9.16 11.37
N ALA A 131 -0.17 -8.42 11.33
CA ALA A 131 0.76 -8.37 12.46
C ALA A 131 0.09 -7.84 13.73
N GLU A 132 -0.71 -6.78 13.61
CA GLU A 132 -1.45 -6.21 14.75
C GLU A 132 -2.67 -7.06 15.16
N ALA A 133 -3.25 -7.83 14.25
CA ALA A 133 -4.32 -8.76 14.58
C ALA A 133 -3.80 -10.02 15.31
N GLU A 134 -2.62 -10.54 14.94
CA GLU A 134 -2.01 -11.70 15.59
C GLU A 134 -1.29 -11.35 16.90
N ARG A 135 -0.57 -10.22 16.91
CA ARG A 135 0.28 -9.77 18.02
C ARG A 135 0.23 -8.25 18.13
N PRO A 136 -0.83 -7.70 18.74
CA PRO A 136 -1.04 -6.26 18.81
C PRO A 136 0.06 -5.56 19.62
N THR A 137 0.60 -4.48 19.08
CA THR A 137 1.69 -3.69 19.68
C THR A 137 1.49 -2.19 19.55
N VAL A 138 0.67 -1.75 18.59
CA VAL A 138 0.46 -0.33 18.29
C VAL A 138 -0.63 0.22 19.20
N THR A 139 -0.24 1.02 20.20
CA THR A 139 -1.16 1.67 21.14
C THR A 139 -1.49 3.12 20.75
N ALA A 140 -0.75 3.70 19.80
CA ALA A 140 -0.97 5.04 19.28
C ALA A 140 -0.40 5.17 17.88
N THR A 141 -0.85 6.19 17.13
CA THR A 141 -0.20 6.62 15.88
C THR A 141 1.19 7.19 16.16
N PRO A 142 2.07 7.34 15.16
CA PRO A 142 3.37 8.01 15.36
C PRO A 142 3.27 9.47 15.83
N ALA A 143 2.09 10.09 15.70
CA ALA A 143 1.82 11.40 16.28
C ALA A 143 1.54 11.34 17.80
N GLY A 144 1.45 10.16 18.40
CA GLY A 144 1.12 9.97 19.82
C GLY A 144 -0.37 10.11 20.14
N GLU A 145 -1.22 9.90 19.16
CA GLU A 145 -2.69 9.99 19.25
C GLU A 145 -3.33 8.66 18.83
N GLY A 146 -4.62 8.44 19.18
CA GLY A 146 -5.33 7.24 18.76
C GLY A 146 -5.45 7.08 17.24
N PRO A 147 -5.80 5.89 16.76
CA PRO A 147 -6.40 4.80 17.54
C PRO A 147 -5.37 3.90 18.25
N ASN A 148 -5.82 3.21 19.29
CA ASN A 148 -5.12 2.11 19.95
C ASN A 148 -5.53 0.79 19.27
N LEU A 149 -4.64 0.23 18.44
CA LEU A 149 -4.93 -1.03 17.74
C LEU A 149 -4.85 -2.24 18.68
N ALA A 150 -4.10 -2.14 19.77
CA ALA A 150 -3.98 -3.22 20.76
C ALA A 150 -5.31 -3.51 21.47
N GLU A 151 -6.21 -2.52 21.54
CA GLU A 151 -7.55 -2.66 22.13
C GLU A 151 -8.66 -2.79 21.10
N ALA A 152 -8.33 -2.74 19.80
CA ALA A 152 -9.33 -2.71 18.71
C ALA A 152 -10.02 -4.05 18.45
N GLY A 153 -9.54 -5.17 19.01
CA GLY A 153 -10.10 -6.49 18.81
C GLY A 153 -10.06 -6.91 17.34
N LEU A 154 -8.92 -6.70 16.67
CA LEU A 154 -8.71 -7.09 15.28
C LEU A 154 -8.78 -8.62 15.15
N ILE A 155 -9.41 -9.10 14.09
CA ILE A 155 -9.55 -10.54 13.82
C ILE A 155 -8.49 -10.94 12.78
N PRO A 156 -7.56 -11.85 13.08
CA PRO A 156 -6.58 -12.31 12.10
C PRO A 156 -7.26 -12.95 10.86
N ALA A 157 -6.70 -12.71 9.70
CA ALA A 157 -7.02 -13.45 8.51
C ALA A 157 -6.32 -14.82 8.51
N ASP A 158 -6.83 -15.75 7.70
CA ASP A 158 -6.31 -17.12 7.65
C ASP A 158 -5.09 -17.26 6.73
N GLY A 159 -4.85 -16.26 5.87
CA GLY A 159 -3.69 -16.19 4.98
C GLY A 159 -3.54 -14.83 4.34
N ILE A 160 -2.37 -14.58 3.73
CA ILE A 160 -2.05 -13.33 3.05
C ILE A 160 -1.52 -13.59 1.65
N ILE A 161 -2.04 -12.87 0.68
CA ILE A 161 -1.52 -12.79 -0.68
C ILE A 161 -0.97 -11.39 -0.91
N GLN A 162 0.32 -11.29 -1.22
CA GLN A 162 1.03 -10.06 -1.59
C GLN A 162 1.16 -10.03 -3.11
N MET A 163 0.29 -9.29 -3.81
CA MET A 163 0.25 -9.26 -5.26
C MET A 163 0.70 -7.90 -5.79
N ALA A 164 1.75 -7.87 -6.63
CA ALA A 164 2.33 -6.63 -7.14
C ALA A 164 2.47 -5.58 -6.04
N ALA A 165 3.02 -5.99 -4.87
CA ALA A 165 2.92 -5.26 -3.62
C ALA A 165 4.14 -4.38 -3.35
N HIS A 166 3.91 -3.20 -2.78
CA HIS A 166 4.98 -2.37 -2.21
C HIS A 166 5.43 -2.93 -0.86
N VAL A 167 6.73 -2.81 -0.58
CA VAL A 167 7.31 -3.16 0.73
C VAL A 167 6.71 -2.33 1.87
N SER A 168 6.55 -1.02 1.66
CA SER A 168 5.89 -0.07 2.57
C SER A 168 5.60 1.23 1.82
N ARG A 169 4.65 2.03 2.29
CA ARG A 169 4.39 3.35 1.70
C ARG A 169 5.58 4.28 1.94
N HIS A 170 6.06 4.38 3.18
CA HIS A 170 7.21 5.21 3.55
C HIS A 170 8.51 4.81 2.83
N GLY A 171 8.81 3.50 2.77
CA GLY A 171 10.01 3.00 2.10
C GLY A 171 9.99 3.29 0.60
N THR A 172 8.89 2.97 -0.07
CA THR A 172 8.71 3.24 -1.51
C THR A 172 8.81 4.73 -1.82
N MET A 173 8.10 5.58 -1.06
CA MET A 173 8.15 7.02 -1.26
C MET A 173 9.55 7.57 -1.00
N THR A 174 10.27 7.08 0.03
CA THR A 174 11.64 7.52 0.31
C THR A 174 12.58 7.18 -0.84
N GLU A 175 12.45 5.99 -1.46
CA GLU A 175 13.21 5.63 -2.66
C GLU A 175 12.88 6.49 -3.88
N TRP A 176 11.71 7.15 -3.90
CA TRP A 176 11.28 8.02 -5.00
C TRP A 176 11.48 9.51 -4.72
N LEU A 177 11.89 9.90 -3.50
CA LEU A 177 12.22 11.30 -3.20
C LEU A 177 13.41 11.78 -4.05
N ASP A 178 13.28 12.97 -4.60
CA ASP A 178 14.37 13.66 -5.30
C ASP A 178 15.44 14.09 -4.28
N ALA A 179 16.55 13.35 -4.28
CA ALA A 179 17.65 13.58 -3.34
C ALA A 179 18.34 14.94 -3.52
N SER A 180 18.15 15.60 -4.67
CA SER A 180 18.78 16.87 -4.97
C SER A 180 18.14 18.06 -4.26
N ILE A 181 16.88 17.98 -3.84
CA ILE A 181 16.17 19.10 -3.21
C ILE A 181 16.71 19.35 -1.79
N LEU A 182 17.26 20.54 -1.58
CA LEU A 182 17.90 20.95 -0.32
C LEU A 182 16.95 21.70 0.62
N ASP A 183 15.88 22.28 0.09
CA ASP A 183 14.92 23.10 0.85
C ASP A 183 13.50 22.82 0.37
N GLU A 184 12.62 22.42 1.28
CA GLU A 184 11.22 22.12 0.94
C GLU A 184 10.38 23.37 0.61
N GLN A 185 10.85 24.57 1.05
CA GLN A 185 10.20 25.84 0.73
C GLN A 185 10.70 26.45 -0.59
N ASP A 186 11.88 26.01 -1.05
CA ASP A 186 12.49 26.39 -2.32
C ASP A 186 13.00 25.16 -3.07
N PRO A 187 12.13 24.44 -3.79
CA PRO A 187 12.51 23.21 -4.49
C PRO A 187 13.43 23.43 -5.69
N GLU A 188 13.71 24.66 -6.07
CA GLU A 188 14.71 25.01 -7.09
C GLU A 188 16.13 25.00 -6.51
N ARG A 189 16.26 25.10 -5.20
CA ARG A 189 17.54 24.97 -4.49
C ARG A 189 17.96 23.51 -4.43
N ARG A 190 18.83 23.13 -5.38
CA ARG A 190 19.23 21.74 -5.62
C ARG A 190 20.73 21.52 -5.47
N ASP A 191 21.09 20.30 -5.10
CA ASP A 191 22.45 19.77 -5.27
C ASP A 191 22.58 19.20 -6.69
N PRO A 192 23.34 19.86 -7.60
CA PRO A 192 23.44 19.41 -8.98
C PRO A 192 24.15 18.05 -9.10
N SER A 193 24.92 17.61 -8.10
CA SER A 193 25.58 16.31 -8.07
C SER A 193 24.64 15.14 -7.73
N LEU A 194 23.40 15.46 -7.33
CA LEU A 194 22.33 14.49 -7.03
C LEU A 194 21.07 14.70 -7.92
N ASP A 195 21.08 15.71 -8.79
CA ASP A 195 19.94 15.98 -9.67
C ASP A 195 19.93 15.05 -10.89
N LEU A 196 19.09 14.00 -10.83
CA LEU A 196 18.93 13.02 -11.92
C LEU A 196 18.38 13.64 -13.22
N TYR A 197 17.79 14.83 -13.14
CA TYR A 197 17.12 15.49 -14.26
C TYR A 197 17.81 16.78 -14.72
N GLY A 198 18.82 17.22 -13.96
CA GLY A 198 19.57 18.47 -14.24
C GLY A 198 20.64 18.33 -15.33
N GLY A 199 20.85 17.11 -15.89
CA GLY A 199 21.77 16.85 -16.99
C GLY A 199 23.25 16.68 -16.59
N MET A 200 23.63 16.98 -15.34
CA MET A 200 25.00 16.77 -14.85
C MET A 200 25.26 15.30 -14.48
N VAL A 201 24.24 14.60 -14.01
CA VAL A 201 24.29 13.20 -13.58
C VAL A 201 23.51 12.35 -14.57
N ASN A 202 24.15 11.35 -15.16
CA ASN A 202 23.53 10.52 -16.19
C ASN A 202 23.86 9.03 -15.96
N PRO A 203 22.99 8.08 -16.39
CA PRO A 203 23.33 6.66 -16.36
C PRO A 203 24.51 6.34 -17.31
N PRO A 204 25.25 5.25 -17.08
CA PRO A 204 25.03 4.28 -15.99
C PRO A 204 25.52 4.82 -14.64
N TYR A 205 24.77 4.48 -13.57
CA TYR A 205 25.11 4.90 -12.20
C TYR A 205 25.97 3.83 -11.52
N ASP A 206 27.11 4.25 -10.98
CA ASP A 206 27.96 3.35 -10.18
C ASP A 206 27.43 3.12 -8.76
N ALA A 207 27.97 2.11 -8.10
CA ALA A 207 27.54 1.72 -6.75
C ALA A 207 27.78 2.83 -5.70
N ALA A 208 28.82 3.64 -5.86
CA ALA A 208 29.14 4.74 -4.94
C ALA A 208 28.11 5.87 -5.07
N PHE A 209 27.74 6.22 -6.30
CA PHE A 209 26.66 7.17 -6.56
C PHE A 209 25.33 6.68 -5.97
N LEU A 210 24.94 5.42 -6.27
CA LEU A 210 23.70 4.85 -5.78
C LEU A 210 23.62 4.86 -4.25
N ALA A 211 24.69 4.48 -3.56
CA ALA A 211 24.76 4.52 -2.10
C ALA A 211 24.59 5.95 -1.57
N ARG A 212 25.29 6.93 -2.15
CA ARG A 212 25.17 8.34 -1.79
C ARG A 212 23.77 8.89 -2.05
N TYR A 213 23.18 8.53 -3.19
CA TYR A 213 21.83 8.96 -3.57
C TYR A 213 20.79 8.44 -2.56
N ARG A 214 20.82 7.13 -2.24
CA ARG A 214 19.92 6.53 -1.24
C ARG A 214 20.08 7.15 0.14
N ALA A 215 21.33 7.40 0.58
CA ALA A 215 21.57 8.09 1.85
C ALA A 215 20.97 9.50 1.87
N ALA A 216 21.06 10.24 0.77
CA ALA A 216 20.50 11.59 0.65
C ALA A 216 18.96 11.57 0.62
N GLN A 217 18.33 10.57 -0.01
CA GLN A 217 16.87 10.38 0.05
C GLN A 217 16.38 10.14 1.49
N ILE A 218 17.05 9.28 2.23
CA ILE A 218 16.71 9.01 3.65
C ILE A 218 16.93 10.28 4.49
N ALA A 219 18.04 10.99 4.28
CA ALA A 219 18.34 12.24 4.98
C ALA A 219 17.27 13.31 4.69
N ARG A 220 16.78 13.42 3.45
CA ARG A 220 15.68 14.31 3.08
C ARG A 220 14.39 13.94 3.80
N ASN A 221 14.00 12.66 3.81
CA ASN A 221 12.82 12.19 4.54
C ASN A 221 12.90 12.56 6.02
N ARG A 222 14.05 12.32 6.67
CA ARG A 222 14.28 12.64 8.08
C ARG A 222 14.21 14.15 8.36
N ARG A 223 14.69 14.98 7.44
CA ARG A 223 14.59 16.45 7.54
C ARG A 223 13.13 16.91 7.53
N ILE A 224 12.32 16.41 6.59
CA ILE A 224 10.89 16.69 6.54
C ILE A 224 10.20 16.20 7.83
N THR A 225 10.50 14.98 8.26
CA THR A 225 9.94 14.39 9.49
C THR A 225 10.28 15.22 10.73
N ALA A 226 11.50 15.72 10.86
CA ALA A 226 11.92 16.58 11.96
C ALA A 226 11.10 17.90 11.99
N TRP A 227 10.92 18.54 10.84
CA TRP A 227 10.07 19.72 10.70
C TRP A 227 8.62 19.44 11.07
N VAL A 228 8.05 18.30 10.62
CA VAL A 228 6.69 17.88 10.97
C VAL A 228 6.52 17.72 12.48
N LYS A 229 7.47 17.05 13.15
CA LYS A 229 7.46 16.85 14.61
C LYS A 229 7.55 18.19 15.36
N GLU A 230 8.38 19.12 14.89
CA GLU A 230 8.50 20.46 15.48
C GLU A 230 7.18 21.24 15.38
N LYS A 231 6.52 21.21 14.21
CA LYS A 231 5.22 21.85 14.00
C LYS A 231 4.14 21.27 14.90
N LEU A 232 4.03 19.95 15.01
CA LEU A 232 3.10 19.29 15.93
C LEU A 232 3.37 19.66 17.39
N ALA A 233 4.64 19.68 17.81
CA ALA A 233 5.03 20.11 19.15
C ALA A 233 4.67 21.58 19.42
N HIS A 234 4.82 22.45 18.42
CA HIS A 234 4.40 23.86 18.51
C HIS A 234 2.89 23.98 18.70
N LEU A 235 2.08 23.29 17.88
CA LEU A 235 0.61 23.30 18.01
C LEU A 235 0.18 22.88 19.42
N ARG A 236 0.76 21.80 19.96
CA ARG A 236 0.47 21.32 21.32
C ARG A 236 0.83 22.35 22.40
N ARG A 237 2.01 22.96 22.31
CA ARG A 237 2.44 24.00 23.30
C ARG A 237 1.57 25.24 23.29
N THR A 238 0.88 25.51 22.17
CA THR A 238 0.02 26.69 22.01
C THR A 238 -1.47 26.40 22.21
N GLY A 239 -1.85 25.20 22.71
CA GLY A 239 -3.24 24.78 22.94
C GLY A 239 -4.03 24.58 21.64
N ARG A 240 -3.35 24.22 20.57
CA ARG A 240 -3.89 24.04 19.21
C ARG A 240 -3.69 22.58 18.74
N GLU A 241 -3.70 21.64 19.66
CA GLU A 241 -3.43 20.22 19.41
C GLU A 241 -4.41 19.58 18.43
N HIS A 242 -5.62 20.13 18.24
CA HIS A 242 -6.60 19.63 17.27
C HIS A 242 -6.43 20.22 15.87
N GLU A 243 -5.56 21.20 15.71
CA GLU A 243 -5.30 21.79 14.40
C GLU A 243 -4.38 20.91 13.57
N GLU A 244 -4.57 20.99 12.26
CA GLU A 244 -3.73 20.31 11.27
C GLU A 244 -3.06 21.35 10.37
N PHE A 245 -1.91 21.01 9.81
CA PHE A 245 -1.19 21.83 8.86
C PHE A 245 -0.87 21.00 7.61
N ALA A 246 -1.32 21.49 6.45
CA ALA A 246 -1.04 20.85 5.16
C ALA A 246 0.21 21.41 4.52
N PHE A 247 0.97 20.57 3.81
CA PHE A 247 2.16 20.97 3.08
C PHE A 247 2.36 20.13 1.81
N VAL A 248 3.24 20.61 0.94
CA VAL A 248 3.59 19.98 -0.33
C VAL A 248 4.98 19.39 -0.24
N THR A 249 5.15 18.16 -0.68
CA THR A 249 6.45 17.53 -0.90
C THR A 249 6.75 17.53 -2.40
N HIS A 250 7.74 18.31 -2.82
CA HIS A 250 8.18 18.39 -4.21
C HIS A 250 9.12 17.24 -4.57
N GLY A 251 9.24 16.88 -5.84
CA GLY A 251 10.17 15.87 -6.30
C GLY A 251 9.95 14.49 -5.66
N THR A 252 8.93 13.77 -6.12
CA THR A 252 8.55 12.46 -5.57
C THR A 252 8.56 11.33 -6.61
N MET A 253 9.35 11.50 -7.69
CA MET A 253 9.56 10.46 -8.70
C MET A 253 11.00 10.54 -9.25
N ALA A 254 11.99 10.46 -8.38
CA ALA A 254 13.41 10.54 -8.73
C ALA A 254 14.19 9.32 -8.20
N ASP A 255 13.85 8.14 -8.74
CA ASP A 255 14.59 6.91 -8.45
C ASP A 255 15.54 6.60 -9.63
N PRO A 256 16.83 6.34 -9.38
CA PRO A 256 17.78 5.94 -10.41
C PRO A 256 17.33 4.75 -11.27
N ARG A 257 16.55 3.82 -10.69
CA ARG A 257 16.02 2.63 -11.41
C ARG A 257 15.16 2.97 -12.61
N TRP A 258 14.50 4.14 -12.63
CA TRP A 258 13.67 4.55 -13.76
C TRP A 258 14.48 5.01 -14.95
N LEU A 259 15.71 5.47 -14.72
CA LEU A 259 16.61 6.00 -15.76
C LEU A 259 17.67 4.98 -16.21
N ASP A 260 18.10 4.10 -15.30
CA ASP A 260 19.12 3.09 -15.55
C ASP A 260 18.53 1.68 -15.43
N PRO A 261 18.40 0.94 -16.55
CA PRO A 261 17.91 -0.44 -16.52
C PRO A 261 18.82 -1.41 -15.73
N ALA A 262 20.08 -1.07 -15.51
CA ALA A 262 21.00 -1.89 -14.72
C ALA A 262 20.76 -1.77 -13.22
N VAL A 263 20.06 -0.71 -12.79
CA VAL A 263 19.63 -0.55 -11.39
C VAL A 263 18.33 -1.30 -11.19
N ASP A 264 18.36 -2.35 -10.36
CA ASP A 264 17.19 -3.24 -10.11
C ASP A 264 16.64 -3.86 -11.42
N PRO A 265 17.44 -4.72 -12.13
CA PRO A 265 17.10 -5.21 -13.45
C PRO A 265 15.79 -5.99 -13.47
N SER A 266 14.92 -5.69 -14.44
CA SER A 266 13.63 -6.35 -14.64
C SER A 266 13.14 -6.15 -16.08
N ASP A 267 11.97 -6.68 -16.42
CA ASP A 267 11.37 -6.50 -17.76
C ASP A 267 10.62 -5.17 -17.92
N ARG A 268 10.68 -4.25 -16.94
CA ARG A 268 10.02 -2.94 -17.00
C ARG A 268 10.54 -2.09 -18.16
N ARG A 269 9.70 -1.21 -18.68
CA ARG A 269 10.06 -0.27 -19.72
C ARG A 269 11.10 0.74 -19.21
N PRO A 270 12.30 0.83 -19.82
CA PRO A 270 13.29 1.84 -19.45
C PRO A 270 12.78 3.27 -19.64
N GLY A 271 13.20 4.19 -18.76
CA GLY A 271 12.80 5.61 -18.83
C GLY A 271 11.33 5.86 -18.51
N TRP A 272 10.66 4.92 -17.82
CA TRP A 272 9.24 4.99 -17.53
C TRP A 272 8.94 4.53 -16.09
N CYS A 273 7.94 5.12 -15.48
CA CYS A 273 7.36 4.68 -14.22
C CYS A 273 5.83 4.56 -14.36
N TYR A 274 5.14 4.02 -13.36
CA TYR A 274 3.68 3.78 -13.43
C TYR A 274 2.83 5.05 -13.65
N LEU A 275 3.39 6.23 -13.40
CA LEU A 275 2.73 7.53 -13.65
C LEU A 275 3.15 8.17 -14.99
N GLY A 276 4.08 7.56 -15.73
CA GLY A 276 4.54 8.08 -17.02
C GLY A 276 6.04 8.39 -17.07
N ASP A 277 6.45 9.41 -17.80
CA ASP A 277 7.85 9.86 -17.85
C ASP A 277 8.26 10.44 -16.47
N PRO A 278 9.21 9.83 -15.75
CA PRO A 278 9.60 10.25 -14.41
C PRO A 278 10.14 11.70 -14.38
N ARG A 279 10.72 12.20 -15.48
CA ARG A 279 11.19 13.60 -15.58
C ARG A 279 10.04 14.60 -15.46
N ILE A 280 8.89 14.26 -16.04
CA ILE A 280 7.67 15.08 -15.97
C ILE A 280 6.98 14.85 -14.62
N VAL A 281 6.83 13.60 -14.23
CA VAL A 281 6.08 13.21 -13.02
C VAL A 281 6.75 13.73 -11.75
N ASN A 282 8.09 13.83 -11.72
CA ASN A 282 8.84 14.25 -10.53
C ASN A 282 8.29 15.53 -9.88
N MET A 283 7.88 16.50 -10.69
CA MET A 283 7.37 17.80 -10.21
C MET A 283 5.89 18.02 -10.54
N SER A 284 5.19 17.02 -11.12
CA SER A 284 3.77 17.13 -11.46
C SER A 284 2.88 17.20 -10.22
N PRO A 285 1.61 17.60 -10.34
CA PRO A 285 0.69 17.66 -9.19
C PRO A 285 0.32 16.30 -8.60
N VAL A 286 0.64 15.20 -9.30
CA VAL A 286 0.35 13.82 -8.87
C VAL A 286 1.65 13.15 -8.41
N GLY A 287 1.61 12.41 -7.30
CA GLY A 287 2.74 11.66 -6.76
C GLY A 287 2.50 11.24 -5.31
N LEU A 288 3.21 10.22 -4.84
CA LEU A 288 3.14 9.82 -3.44
C LEU A 288 3.59 10.98 -2.54
N ALA A 289 2.88 11.17 -1.42
CA ALA A 289 3.16 12.24 -0.45
C ALA A 289 3.15 13.67 -1.01
N ARG A 290 2.71 13.88 -2.27
CA ARG A 290 2.69 15.21 -2.90
C ARG A 290 1.98 16.24 -2.03
N PHE A 291 0.83 15.87 -1.48
CA PHE A 291 0.09 16.65 -0.49
C PHE A 291 0.00 15.83 0.78
N SER A 292 0.36 16.41 1.90
CA SER A 292 0.34 15.73 3.19
C SER A 292 -0.09 16.68 4.29
N THR A 293 -0.67 16.13 5.36
CA THR A 293 -0.81 16.79 6.64
C THR A 293 0.27 16.29 7.60
N LEU A 294 0.48 16.99 8.73
CA LEU A 294 1.54 16.61 9.67
C LEU A 294 1.37 15.17 10.19
N ARG A 295 0.15 14.81 10.61
CA ARG A 295 -0.16 13.48 11.14
C ARG A 295 -0.09 12.41 10.07
N SER A 296 -0.62 12.71 8.89
CA SER A 296 -0.55 11.81 7.73
C SER A 296 0.89 11.50 7.32
N TRP A 297 1.77 12.51 7.34
CA TRP A 297 3.18 12.30 7.07
C TRP A 297 3.81 11.28 8.01
N LEU A 298 3.61 11.45 9.32
CA LEU A 298 4.17 10.53 10.31
C LEU A 298 3.64 9.10 10.15
N SER A 299 2.34 8.95 9.92
CA SER A 299 1.70 7.64 9.81
C SER A 299 2.05 6.90 8.50
N GLN A 300 2.18 7.63 7.38
CA GLN A 300 2.37 7.01 6.06
C GLN A 300 3.80 7.09 5.53
N TRP A 301 4.49 8.22 5.72
CA TRP A 301 5.63 8.62 4.91
C TRP A 301 6.93 8.76 5.69
N SER A 302 6.88 8.91 7.01
CA SER A 302 8.09 9.00 7.84
C SER A 302 8.89 7.70 7.77
N TYR A 303 10.15 7.80 7.35
CA TYR A 303 11.03 6.66 7.16
C TYR A 303 11.24 5.85 8.45
N ASP A 304 11.41 6.54 9.57
CA ASP A 304 11.72 5.91 10.86
C ASP A 304 10.47 5.68 11.75
N ASP A 305 9.37 6.42 11.55
CA ASP A 305 8.25 6.43 12.51
C ASP A 305 7.03 5.63 12.05
N ALA A 306 6.81 5.47 10.73
CA ALA A 306 5.61 4.80 10.21
C ALA A 306 5.49 3.37 10.73
N ASN A 307 4.30 3.03 11.28
CA ASN A 307 4.03 1.71 11.83
C ASN A 307 3.84 0.64 10.74
N ALA A 308 3.29 1.02 9.59
CA ALA A 308 2.98 0.12 8.49
C ALA A 308 4.22 -0.19 7.62
N ASP A 309 5.22 -0.83 8.20
CA ASP A 309 6.40 -1.35 7.51
C ASP A 309 6.18 -2.83 7.16
N GLY A 310 6.04 -3.13 5.87
CA GLY A 310 5.70 -4.48 5.40
C GLY A 310 6.69 -5.55 5.88
N PRO A 311 8.01 -5.43 5.62
CA PRO A 311 9.00 -6.40 6.08
C PRO A 311 9.00 -6.60 7.59
N ARG A 312 8.95 -5.54 8.38
CA ARG A 312 8.89 -5.62 9.84
C ARG A 312 7.63 -6.33 10.32
N CYS A 313 6.49 -6.02 9.70
CA CYS A 313 5.21 -6.66 10.03
C CYS A 313 5.20 -8.14 9.64
N LEU A 314 5.62 -8.48 8.41
CA LEU A 314 5.67 -9.86 7.91
C LEU A 314 6.62 -10.75 8.72
N SER A 315 7.66 -10.19 9.33
CA SER A 315 8.56 -10.96 10.21
C SER A 315 7.91 -11.45 11.51
N ARG A 316 6.70 -10.99 11.83
CA ARG A 316 5.99 -11.25 13.10
C ARG A 316 4.73 -12.10 12.92
N ILE A 317 4.27 -12.32 11.70
CA ILE A 317 3.04 -13.09 11.42
C ILE A 317 3.30 -14.59 11.40
N SER A 318 2.22 -15.35 11.57
CA SER A 318 2.21 -16.81 11.49
C SER A 318 1.31 -17.35 10.37
N ALA A 319 0.43 -16.52 9.81
CA ALA A 319 -0.44 -16.90 8.69
C ALA A 319 0.37 -17.22 7.43
N PRO A 320 -0.03 -18.21 6.61
CA PRO A 320 0.64 -18.54 5.35
C PRO A 320 0.67 -17.37 4.39
N VAL A 321 1.76 -17.23 3.60
CA VAL A 321 2.00 -16.09 2.72
C VAL A 321 2.27 -16.56 1.29
N LEU A 322 1.52 -15.99 0.33
CA LEU A 322 1.84 -16.06 -1.10
C LEU A 322 2.30 -14.69 -1.58
N VAL A 323 3.45 -14.64 -2.27
CA VAL A 323 3.94 -13.46 -2.97
C VAL A 323 3.84 -13.68 -4.48
N VAL A 324 3.05 -12.87 -5.17
CA VAL A 324 2.94 -12.85 -6.64
C VAL A 324 3.54 -11.55 -7.14
N SER A 325 4.70 -11.63 -7.77
CA SER A 325 5.44 -10.49 -8.29
C SER A 325 5.38 -10.44 -9.81
N ASN A 326 5.43 -9.26 -10.39
CA ASN A 326 5.34 -9.04 -11.83
C ASN A 326 6.68 -8.55 -12.38
N SER A 327 7.25 -9.22 -13.40
CA SER A 327 8.61 -8.89 -13.84
C SER A 327 8.72 -7.60 -14.66
N ALA A 328 7.63 -7.11 -15.25
CA ALA A 328 7.59 -5.84 -15.97
C ALA A 328 6.86 -4.72 -15.17
N ASP A 329 6.74 -4.88 -13.86
CA ASP A 329 6.09 -3.90 -12.98
C ASP A 329 6.94 -2.62 -12.88
N ASP A 330 6.33 -1.49 -13.18
CA ASP A 330 6.92 -0.15 -13.16
C ASP A 330 6.50 0.68 -11.91
N ALA A 331 5.89 0.01 -10.93
CA ALA A 331 5.58 0.54 -9.61
C ALA A 331 6.23 -0.31 -8.50
N CYS A 332 5.93 -1.62 -8.49
CA CYS A 332 6.39 -2.59 -7.50
C CYS A 332 7.36 -3.57 -8.16
N THR A 333 8.63 -3.19 -8.30
CA THR A 333 9.64 -4.00 -8.99
C THR A 333 9.81 -5.38 -8.33
N PRO A 334 10.31 -6.40 -9.05
CA PRO A 334 10.55 -7.75 -8.49
C PRO A 334 11.36 -7.76 -7.20
N SER A 335 12.28 -6.81 -7.03
CA SER A 335 13.05 -6.66 -5.79
C SER A 335 12.16 -6.35 -4.57
N HIS A 336 11.05 -5.65 -4.75
CA HIS A 336 10.05 -5.46 -3.69
C HIS A 336 9.41 -6.79 -3.29
N GLY A 337 8.98 -7.59 -4.28
CA GLY A 337 8.43 -8.93 -4.04
C GLY A 337 9.42 -9.84 -3.31
N GLN A 338 10.69 -9.82 -3.71
CA GLN A 338 11.74 -10.60 -3.05
C GLN A 338 11.96 -10.15 -1.60
N ARG A 339 12.04 -8.85 -1.33
CA ARG A 339 12.17 -8.30 0.03
C ARG A 339 10.96 -8.66 0.92
N ILE A 340 9.76 -8.69 0.36
CA ILE A 340 8.55 -9.13 1.05
C ILE A 340 8.67 -10.62 1.41
N PHE A 341 9.05 -11.46 0.45
CA PHE A 341 9.19 -12.90 0.65
C PHE A 341 10.27 -13.24 1.69
N ASP A 342 11.43 -12.57 1.62
CA ASP A 342 12.55 -12.80 2.53
C ASP A 342 12.23 -12.36 3.96
N ALA A 343 11.33 -11.39 4.14
CA ALA A 343 10.91 -10.90 5.44
C ALA A 343 10.05 -11.89 6.22
N VAL A 344 9.33 -12.78 5.54
CA VAL A 344 8.54 -13.84 6.19
C VAL A 344 9.46 -14.88 6.79
N ARG A 345 9.35 -15.14 8.11
CA ARG A 345 10.31 -15.97 8.85
C ARG A 345 9.93 -17.43 8.96
N HIS A 346 8.66 -17.78 8.77
CA HIS A 346 8.21 -19.17 8.74
C HIS A 346 8.31 -19.77 7.33
N ASP A 347 8.23 -21.12 7.23
CA ASP A 347 8.43 -21.85 5.97
C ASP A 347 7.15 -21.92 5.12
N ASP A 348 5.98 -21.63 5.70
CA ASP A 348 4.72 -21.62 4.97
C ASP A 348 4.58 -20.32 4.15
N LYS A 349 5.45 -20.21 3.15
CA LYS A 349 5.52 -19.10 2.21
C LYS A 349 5.85 -19.58 0.81
N ARG A 350 5.26 -18.92 -0.19
CA ARG A 350 5.51 -19.21 -1.60
C ARG A 350 5.77 -17.91 -2.36
N PHE A 351 6.70 -17.95 -3.30
CA PHE A 351 6.99 -16.86 -4.24
C PHE A 351 6.69 -17.31 -5.66
N HIS A 352 6.02 -16.46 -6.44
CA HIS A 352 5.80 -16.66 -7.87
C HIS A 352 6.07 -15.37 -8.64
N LEU A 353 6.83 -15.47 -9.74
CA LEU A 353 7.13 -14.35 -10.64
C LEU A 353 6.38 -14.55 -11.95
N VAL A 354 5.40 -13.69 -12.22
CA VAL A 354 4.67 -13.66 -13.50
C VAL A 354 5.53 -12.91 -14.52
N LYS A 355 6.07 -13.65 -15.49
CA LYS A 355 6.99 -13.12 -16.48
C LYS A 355 6.31 -12.16 -17.46
N GLY A 356 6.91 -11.00 -17.69
CA GLY A 356 6.39 -9.96 -18.58
C GLY A 356 5.14 -9.23 -18.09
N ALA A 357 4.60 -9.58 -16.91
CA ALA A 357 3.43 -8.92 -16.35
C ALA A 357 3.74 -7.50 -15.90
N THR A 358 2.87 -6.56 -16.25
CA THR A 358 2.88 -5.17 -15.76
C THR A 358 2.07 -5.03 -14.49
N HIS A 359 2.12 -3.87 -13.83
CA HIS A 359 1.43 -3.63 -12.56
C HIS A 359 -0.07 -3.96 -12.58
N TYR A 360 -0.77 -3.64 -13.66
CA TYR A 360 -2.23 -3.78 -13.79
C TYR A 360 -2.69 -4.94 -14.68
N TYR A 361 -1.79 -5.71 -15.26
CA TYR A 361 -2.09 -6.75 -16.28
C TYR A 361 -2.89 -6.20 -17.47
N GLN A 362 -2.79 -4.90 -17.76
CA GLN A 362 -3.57 -4.27 -18.81
C GLN A 362 -3.15 -4.79 -20.19
N GLY A 363 -4.11 -5.32 -20.97
CA GLY A 363 -3.83 -5.94 -22.25
C GLY A 363 -3.07 -7.27 -22.18
N GLN A 364 -2.98 -7.88 -21.00
CA GLN A 364 -2.20 -9.09 -20.72
C GLN A 364 -3.09 -10.21 -20.12
N PRO A 365 -4.01 -10.78 -20.90
CA PRO A 365 -4.96 -11.78 -20.40
C PRO A 365 -4.28 -13.09 -19.94
N GLU A 366 -3.17 -13.48 -20.56
CA GLU A 366 -2.43 -14.69 -20.20
C GLU A 366 -1.73 -14.52 -18.84
N GLN A 367 -1.03 -13.41 -18.63
CA GLN A 367 -0.38 -13.09 -17.36
C GLN A 367 -1.41 -12.94 -16.23
N GLY A 368 -2.55 -12.31 -16.51
CA GLY A 368 -3.64 -12.22 -15.54
C GLY A 368 -4.20 -13.62 -15.19
N ALA A 369 -4.39 -14.47 -16.16
CA ALA A 369 -4.85 -15.86 -15.95
C ALA A 369 -3.82 -16.69 -15.16
N GLU A 370 -2.52 -16.52 -15.45
CA GLU A 370 -1.43 -17.16 -14.70
C GLU A 370 -1.48 -16.72 -13.23
N ALA A 371 -1.53 -15.41 -12.95
CA ALA A 371 -1.58 -14.88 -11.60
C ALA A 371 -2.80 -15.40 -10.82
N VAL A 372 -3.98 -15.41 -11.44
CA VAL A 372 -5.21 -15.97 -10.85
C VAL A 372 -5.08 -17.45 -10.59
N GLY A 373 -4.52 -18.22 -11.54
CA GLY A 373 -4.30 -19.67 -11.41
C GLY A 373 -3.38 -20.01 -10.23
N VAL A 374 -2.30 -19.25 -10.06
CA VAL A 374 -1.36 -19.39 -8.94
C VAL A 374 -2.04 -19.14 -7.60
N VAL A 375 -2.85 -18.09 -7.51
CA VAL A 375 -3.61 -17.78 -6.29
C VAL A 375 -4.61 -18.90 -5.99
N LYS A 376 -5.37 -19.32 -6.99
CA LYS A 376 -6.36 -20.40 -6.82
C LYS A 376 -5.71 -21.69 -6.34
N GLN A 377 -4.61 -22.11 -6.98
CA GLN A 377 -3.87 -23.29 -6.57
C GLN A 377 -3.35 -23.20 -5.14
N TRP A 378 -2.84 -22.01 -4.74
CA TRP A 378 -2.37 -21.79 -3.38
C TRP A 378 -3.51 -21.87 -2.36
N LEU A 379 -4.71 -21.36 -2.68
CA LEU A 379 -5.89 -21.50 -1.83
C LEU A 379 -6.29 -22.96 -1.67
N GLU A 380 -6.29 -23.74 -2.76
CA GLU A 380 -6.60 -25.18 -2.74
C GLU A 380 -5.57 -25.97 -1.91
N ASP A 381 -4.27 -25.69 -2.06
CA ASP A 381 -3.19 -26.34 -1.30
C ASP A 381 -3.33 -26.11 0.23
N HIS A 382 -3.90 -24.97 0.64
CA HIS A 382 -4.19 -24.64 2.04
C HIS A 382 -5.61 -25.02 2.49
N GLN A 383 -6.34 -25.79 1.68
CA GLN A 383 -7.72 -26.24 1.96
C GLN A 383 -8.70 -25.06 2.17
N PHE A 384 -8.39 -23.88 1.63
CA PHE A 384 -9.33 -22.78 1.53
C PHE A 384 -10.30 -23.07 0.38
N THR A 385 -11.44 -23.69 0.70
CA THR A 385 -12.44 -24.11 -0.30
C THR A 385 -12.99 -22.91 -1.07
N VAL A 386 -12.79 -22.88 -2.37
CA VAL A 386 -13.25 -21.85 -3.32
C VAL A 386 -14.36 -22.37 -4.21
#